data_7ef9f49ac15c0e007acf617c31539653
#
_entry.id   7ef9f49ac15c0e007acf617c31539653
#
_cell.length_a   1.000
_cell.length_b   1.000
_cell.length_c   1.000
_cell.angle_alpha   90.00
_cell.angle_beta   90.00
_cell.angle_gamma   90.00
#
_symmetry.space_group_name_H-M   'P 1'
#
loop_
_entity.id
_entity.type
_entity.pdbx_description
1 polymer ?
#
loop_
_entity_poly.entity_id
_entity_poly.type
_entity_poly.pdbx_seq_one_letter_code
_entity_poly.pdbx_strand_id
1 'polypeptide(L)'
;DLQKYLDDTVQKQKDLNKTTLKLYQTQLNPHFLYNTLDSIKWNARINQVPEIAVLAENLAVILRKSISSRPFITLREELETIESYVEIQKIRFTGRFLYETEIPDQLEDCMVPKMILQPLVENAIIHGLDGCGHGYICIYAFQKEGILNISVTDNGCGMSREMEDWINSDAPAKRDGHLGLYNVINILKIYYGQEYGVKAAVTEDGTTITLRLPVQKEVPDV
;
A
#
# COMPACT_ATOMS: atom_id res chain seq x y z
N ASP A 1 -5.11 11.87 40.19
CA ASP A 1 -5.13 10.40 40.39
C ASP A 1 -5.99 9.65 39.36
N LEU A 2 -7.18 10.12 39.02
CA LEU A 2 -8.04 9.46 37.99
C LEU A 2 -7.42 9.55 36.58
N GLN A 3 -6.86 10.70 36.23
CA GLN A 3 -6.20 10.92 34.94
C GLN A 3 -4.99 9.97 34.78
N LYS A 4 -4.16 9.86 35.81
CA LYS A 4 -3.00 8.95 35.82
C LYS A 4 -3.43 7.48 35.69
N TYR A 5 -4.56 7.09 36.29
CA TYR A 5 -5.09 5.74 36.20
C TYR A 5 -5.65 5.46 34.80
N LEU A 6 -6.28 6.43 34.15
CA LEU A 6 -6.75 6.35 32.77
C LEU A 6 -5.58 6.23 31.79
N ASP A 7 -4.55 7.06 31.97
CA ASP A 7 -3.36 7.02 31.11
C ASP A 7 -2.62 5.67 31.21
N ASP A 8 -2.45 5.15 32.45
CA ASP A 8 -1.89 3.82 32.69
C ASP A 8 -2.71 2.70 32.05
N THR A 9 -4.03 2.82 32.09
CA THR A 9 -4.92 1.81 31.53
C THR A 9 -4.88 1.82 30.00
N VAL A 10 -4.86 3.00 29.39
CA VAL A 10 -4.71 3.16 27.92
C VAL A 10 -3.36 2.63 27.45
N GLN A 11 -2.29 2.92 28.21
CA GLN A 11 -0.95 2.42 27.87
C GLN A 11 -0.87 0.89 27.96
N LYS A 12 -1.42 0.29 29.03
CA LYS A 12 -1.50 -1.16 29.16
C LYS A 12 -2.31 -1.81 28.03
N GLN A 13 -3.40 -1.19 27.60
CA GLN A 13 -4.20 -1.70 26.49
C GLN A 13 -3.43 -1.63 25.16
N LYS A 14 -2.67 -0.55 24.92
CA LYS A 14 -1.79 -0.42 23.75
C LYS A 14 -0.69 -1.49 23.75
N ASP A 15 -0.06 -1.74 24.90
CA ASP A 15 0.99 -2.75 25.05
C ASP A 15 0.43 -4.17 24.87
N LEU A 16 -0.78 -4.44 25.38
CA LEU A 16 -1.48 -5.71 25.19
C LEU A 16 -1.79 -5.94 23.71
N ASN A 17 -2.34 -4.95 23.03
CA ASN A 17 -2.65 -5.03 21.60
C ASN A 17 -1.36 -5.25 20.77
N LYS A 18 -0.27 -4.54 21.10
CA LYS A 18 1.04 -4.70 20.46
C LYS A 18 1.62 -6.10 20.66
N THR A 19 1.46 -6.65 21.87
CA THR A 19 1.91 -8.01 22.21
C THR A 19 1.06 -9.07 21.49
N THR A 20 -0.25 -8.88 21.44
CA THR A 20 -1.18 -9.77 20.74
C THR A 20 -0.90 -9.79 19.23
N LEU A 21 -0.65 -8.62 18.63
CA LEU A 21 -0.23 -8.52 17.23
C LEU A 21 1.10 -9.24 16.96
N LYS A 22 2.08 -9.10 17.87
CA LYS A 22 3.35 -9.86 17.78
C LYS A 22 3.13 -11.35 17.88
N LEU A 23 2.24 -11.84 18.74
CA LEU A 23 1.89 -13.25 18.85
C LEU A 23 1.25 -13.80 17.57
N TYR A 24 0.33 -13.06 16.97
CA TYR A 24 -0.24 -13.45 15.66
C TYR A 24 0.80 -13.46 14.54
N GLN A 25 1.73 -12.50 14.53
CA GLN A 25 2.83 -12.46 13.55
C GLN A 25 3.83 -13.61 13.73
N THR A 26 4.06 -14.10 14.96
CA THR A 26 4.95 -15.25 15.24
C THR A 26 4.32 -16.60 14.95
N GLN A 27 2.99 -16.71 14.89
CA GLN A 27 2.31 -17.97 14.53
C GLN A 27 2.49 -18.36 13.06
N LEU A 28 2.72 -17.38 12.17
CA LEU A 28 3.19 -17.64 10.82
C LEU A 28 4.73 -17.74 10.87
N ASN A 29 5.28 -18.95 10.76
CA ASN A 29 6.74 -19.12 10.67
C ASN A 29 7.25 -18.48 9.35
N PRO A 30 7.81 -17.26 9.36
CA PRO A 30 8.22 -16.57 8.12
C PRO A 30 9.27 -17.37 7.35
N HIS A 31 10.15 -18.03 8.08
CA HIS A 31 11.20 -18.85 7.50
C HIS A 31 10.63 -20.06 6.73
N PHE A 32 9.56 -20.69 7.25
CA PHE A 32 8.89 -21.77 6.54
C PHE A 32 8.26 -21.28 5.22
N LEU A 33 7.60 -20.13 5.26
CA LEU A 33 6.99 -19.54 4.06
C LEU A 33 8.04 -19.22 2.99
N TYR A 34 9.17 -18.58 3.38
CA TYR A 34 10.25 -18.28 2.44
C TYR A 34 10.87 -19.55 1.85
N ASN A 35 11.17 -20.55 2.68
CA ASN A 35 11.73 -21.82 2.20
C ASN A 35 10.77 -22.54 1.25
N THR A 36 9.47 -22.48 1.51
CA THR A 36 8.46 -23.07 0.63
C THR A 36 8.41 -22.35 -0.71
N LEU A 37 8.42 -21.01 -0.71
CA LEU A 37 8.44 -20.21 -1.95
C LEU A 37 9.74 -20.41 -2.74
N ASP A 38 10.88 -20.50 -2.07
CA ASP A 38 12.16 -20.84 -2.71
C ASP A 38 12.10 -22.23 -3.34
N SER A 39 11.53 -23.22 -2.66
CA SER A 39 11.35 -24.57 -3.20
C SER A 39 10.45 -24.56 -4.43
N ILE A 40 9.35 -23.80 -4.41
CA ILE A 40 8.45 -23.64 -5.57
C ILE A 40 9.21 -22.99 -6.74
N LYS A 41 9.97 -21.91 -6.48
CA LYS A 41 10.78 -21.22 -7.48
C LYS A 41 11.78 -22.15 -8.16
N TRP A 42 12.54 -22.93 -7.38
CA TRP A 42 13.51 -23.88 -7.92
C TRP A 42 12.85 -25.00 -8.73
N ASN A 43 11.75 -25.58 -8.25
CA ASN A 43 11.00 -26.59 -9.00
C ASN A 43 10.45 -26.02 -10.32
N ALA A 44 9.93 -24.79 -10.30
CA ALA A 44 9.46 -24.14 -11.51
C ALA A 44 10.58 -23.94 -12.55
N ARG A 45 11.78 -23.53 -12.10
CA ARG A 45 12.95 -23.36 -12.97
C ARG A 45 13.40 -24.69 -13.58
N ILE A 46 13.46 -25.76 -12.78
CA ILE A 46 13.85 -27.12 -13.24
C ILE A 46 12.84 -27.62 -14.29
N ASN A 47 11.55 -27.39 -14.08
CA ASN A 47 10.50 -27.83 -15.01
C ASN A 47 10.22 -26.84 -16.14
N GLN A 48 11.05 -25.79 -16.29
CA GLN A 48 10.94 -24.78 -17.37
C GLN A 48 9.60 -24.03 -17.40
N VAL A 49 9.03 -23.72 -16.21
CA VAL A 49 7.81 -22.91 -16.07
C VAL A 49 8.19 -21.56 -15.43
N PRO A 50 8.73 -20.61 -16.23
CA PRO A 50 9.29 -19.36 -15.71
C PRO A 50 8.26 -18.49 -14.98
N GLU A 51 7.01 -18.52 -15.41
CA GLU A 51 5.93 -17.74 -14.79
C GLU A 51 5.73 -18.09 -13.30
N ILE A 52 5.76 -19.38 -12.96
CA ILE A 52 5.64 -19.83 -11.57
C ILE A 52 6.86 -19.39 -10.75
N ALA A 53 8.06 -19.39 -11.35
CA ALA A 53 9.27 -18.92 -10.68
C ALA A 53 9.17 -17.42 -10.35
N VAL A 54 8.68 -16.60 -11.30
CA VAL A 54 8.46 -15.15 -11.11
C VAL A 54 7.40 -14.91 -10.03
N LEU A 55 6.28 -15.63 -10.03
CA LEU A 55 5.25 -15.55 -9.00
C LEU A 55 5.80 -15.83 -7.60
N ALA A 56 6.54 -16.93 -7.45
CA ALA A 56 7.11 -17.33 -6.16
C ALA A 56 8.15 -16.30 -5.65
N GLU A 57 8.98 -15.77 -6.54
CA GLU A 57 10.00 -14.78 -6.21
C GLU A 57 9.38 -13.46 -5.74
N ASN A 58 8.43 -12.90 -6.49
CA ASN A 58 7.76 -11.65 -6.14
C ASN A 58 6.91 -11.79 -4.87
N LEU A 59 6.22 -12.93 -4.70
CA LEU A 59 5.47 -13.20 -3.47
C LEU A 59 6.39 -13.28 -2.24
N ALA A 60 7.59 -13.85 -2.38
CA ALA A 60 8.57 -13.88 -1.29
C ALA A 60 9.06 -12.45 -0.92
N VAL A 61 9.24 -11.56 -1.90
CA VAL A 61 9.59 -10.14 -1.65
C VAL A 61 8.48 -9.44 -0.86
N ILE A 62 7.24 -9.54 -1.32
CA ILE A 62 6.08 -8.92 -0.66
C ILE A 62 5.94 -9.42 0.78
N LEU A 63 6.00 -10.73 1.00
CA LEU A 63 5.90 -11.32 2.34
C LEU A 63 7.02 -10.84 3.27
N ARG A 64 8.27 -10.80 2.79
CA ARG A 64 9.42 -10.32 3.57
C ARG A 64 9.22 -8.89 4.05
N LYS A 65 8.78 -8.01 3.15
CA LYS A 65 8.51 -6.61 3.47
C LYS A 65 7.28 -6.46 4.37
N SER A 66 6.23 -7.25 4.17
CA SER A 66 5.00 -7.21 4.99
C SER A 66 5.24 -7.62 6.45
N ILE A 67 6.07 -8.64 6.69
CA ILE A 67 6.36 -9.17 8.04
C ILE A 67 7.34 -8.27 8.81
N SER A 68 8.07 -7.38 8.15
CA SER A 68 8.96 -6.42 8.79
C SER A 68 8.22 -5.59 9.85
N SER A 69 8.83 -5.44 11.04
CA SER A 69 8.27 -4.69 12.17
C SER A 69 8.39 -3.16 12.02
N ARG A 70 9.05 -2.67 10.97
CA ARG A 70 9.21 -1.23 10.72
C ARG A 70 7.88 -0.62 10.28
N PRO A 71 7.32 0.37 10.98
CA PRO A 71 6.07 1.02 10.58
C PRO A 71 6.27 2.01 9.43
N PHE A 72 7.49 2.55 9.26
CA PHE A 72 7.88 3.46 8.19
C PHE A 72 9.01 2.84 7.36
N ILE A 73 8.97 3.12 6.07
CA ILE A 73 9.97 2.73 5.07
C ILE A 73 10.19 3.88 4.10
N THR A 74 11.23 3.84 3.28
CA THR A 74 11.39 4.82 2.21
C THR A 74 10.37 4.61 1.11
N LEU A 75 10.02 5.69 0.38
CA LEU A 75 9.15 5.58 -0.79
C LEU A 75 9.73 4.59 -1.82
N ARG A 76 11.05 4.55 -1.99
CA ARG A 76 11.76 3.55 -2.81
C ARG A 76 11.42 2.12 -2.38
N GLU A 77 11.51 1.80 -1.09
CA GLU A 77 11.18 0.46 -0.56
C GLU A 77 9.70 0.10 -0.77
N GLU A 78 8.80 1.10 -0.69
CA GLU A 78 7.38 0.90 -0.96
C GLU A 78 7.15 0.60 -2.45
N LEU A 79 7.77 1.38 -3.37
CA LEU A 79 7.69 1.18 -4.83
C LEU A 79 8.22 -0.19 -5.25
N GLU A 80 9.34 -0.65 -4.70
CA GLU A 80 9.84 -2.02 -4.95
C GLU A 80 8.83 -3.11 -4.56
N THR A 81 8.03 -2.87 -3.51
CA THR A 81 6.95 -3.79 -3.11
C THR A 81 5.82 -3.77 -4.13
N ILE A 82 5.47 -2.58 -4.61
CA ILE A 82 4.45 -2.38 -5.65
C ILE A 82 4.89 -3.03 -6.97
N GLU A 83 6.14 -2.86 -7.37
CA GLU A 83 6.68 -3.52 -8.58
C GLU A 83 6.52 -5.04 -8.50
N SER A 84 6.89 -5.63 -7.34
CA SER A 84 6.70 -7.07 -7.13
C SER A 84 5.22 -7.49 -7.21
N TYR A 85 4.32 -6.66 -6.67
CA TYR A 85 2.87 -6.90 -6.76
C TYR A 85 2.37 -6.79 -8.20
N VAL A 86 2.79 -5.77 -8.93
CA VAL A 86 2.42 -5.53 -10.33
C VAL A 86 2.89 -6.68 -11.24
N GLU A 87 4.10 -7.21 -11.03
CA GLU A 87 4.61 -8.36 -11.80
C GLU A 87 3.73 -9.62 -11.59
N ILE A 88 3.25 -9.86 -10.36
CA ILE A 88 2.28 -10.93 -10.09
C ILE A 88 0.98 -10.67 -10.87
N GLN A 89 0.47 -9.44 -10.85
CA GLN A 89 -0.79 -9.09 -11.51
C GLN A 89 -0.68 -9.13 -13.05
N LYS A 90 0.47 -8.75 -13.61
CA LYS A 90 0.72 -8.88 -15.06
C LYS A 90 0.59 -10.32 -15.54
N ILE A 91 1.09 -11.30 -14.78
CA ILE A 91 0.93 -12.72 -15.10
C ILE A 91 -0.56 -13.11 -15.01
N ARG A 92 -1.25 -12.70 -13.92
CA ARG A 92 -2.68 -13.01 -13.71
C ARG A 92 -3.58 -12.44 -14.80
N PHE A 93 -3.32 -11.21 -15.23
CA PHE A 93 -4.11 -10.49 -16.24
C PHE A 93 -3.53 -10.60 -17.65
N THR A 94 -2.56 -11.50 -17.88
CA THR A 94 -1.95 -11.76 -19.19
C THR A 94 -1.40 -10.49 -19.88
N GLY A 95 -0.79 -9.61 -19.10
CA GLY A 95 -0.14 -8.39 -19.62
C GLY A 95 -1.10 -7.33 -20.17
N ARG A 96 -2.38 -7.34 -19.77
CA ARG A 96 -3.39 -6.42 -20.31
C ARG A 96 -3.30 -4.98 -19.84
N PHE A 97 -2.26 -4.63 -19.07
CA PHE A 97 -2.06 -3.26 -18.63
C PHE A 97 -0.58 -2.87 -18.62
N LEU A 98 -0.33 -1.59 -18.79
CA LEU A 98 0.96 -0.95 -18.62
C LEU A 98 1.05 -0.35 -17.21
N TYR A 99 2.24 -0.38 -16.64
CA TYR A 99 2.53 0.22 -15.34
C TYR A 99 3.80 1.07 -15.47
N GLU A 100 3.74 2.30 -15.02
CA GLU A 100 4.84 3.25 -15.06
C GLU A 100 4.96 4.00 -13.73
N THR A 101 6.16 4.49 -13.43
CA THR A 101 6.45 5.34 -12.27
C THR A 101 7.19 6.60 -12.71
N GLU A 102 6.73 7.75 -12.21
CA GLU A 102 7.33 9.06 -12.44
C GLU A 102 7.64 9.73 -11.09
N ILE A 103 8.70 9.25 -10.44
CA ILE A 103 9.09 9.70 -9.10
C ILE A 103 10.46 10.40 -9.21
N PRO A 104 10.58 11.67 -8.84
CA PRO A 104 11.88 12.33 -8.75
C PRO A 104 12.77 11.64 -7.70
N ASP A 105 14.04 11.38 -8.06
CA ASP A 105 15.02 10.67 -7.21
C ASP A 105 15.09 11.22 -5.78
N GLN A 106 14.98 12.54 -5.64
CA GLN A 106 15.03 13.23 -4.35
C GLN A 106 13.85 12.90 -3.41
N LEU A 107 12.73 12.41 -3.94
CA LEU A 107 11.55 12.02 -3.18
C LEU A 107 11.55 10.54 -2.82
N GLU A 108 12.33 9.72 -3.48
CA GLU A 108 12.40 8.28 -3.21
C GLU A 108 12.91 7.95 -1.80
N ASP A 109 13.73 8.83 -1.21
CA ASP A 109 14.25 8.68 0.15
C ASP A 109 13.29 9.22 1.23
N CYS A 110 12.12 9.77 0.86
CA CYS A 110 11.12 10.20 1.82
C CYS A 110 10.55 9.01 2.58
N MET A 111 10.41 9.19 3.91
CA MET A 111 9.80 8.18 4.77
C MET A 111 8.28 8.22 4.64
N VAL A 112 7.68 7.05 4.41
CA VAL A 112 6.23 6.87 4.30
C VAL A 112 5.78 5.72 5.20
N PRO A 113 4.54 5.71 5.69
CA PRO A 113 4.00 4.55 6.37
C PRO A 113 3.99 3.34 5.42
N LYS A 114 4.37 2.19 5.94
CA LYS A 114 4.43 0.96 5.16
C LYS A 114 3.06 0.54 4.64
N MET A 115 2.99 0.06 3.38
CA MET A 115 1.80 -0.50 2.72
C MET A 115 0.68 0.53 2.51
N ILE A 116 1.02 1.80 2.26
CA ILE A 116 0.02 2.84 1.94
C ILE A 116 -0.32 2.90 0.44
N LEU A 117 0.61 2.52 -0.45
CA LEU A 117 0.37 2.55 -1.90
C LEU A 117 -0.32 1.29 -2.40
N GLN A 118 -0.06 0.14 -1.77
CA GLN A 118 -0.60 -1.14 -2.24
C GLN A 118 -2.12 -1.13 -2.40
N PRO A 119 -2.95 -0.64 -1.44
CA PRO A 119 -4.40 -0.61 -1.61
C PRO A 119 -4.88 0.28 -2.76
N LEU A 120 -4.12 1.34 -3.10
CA LEU A 120 -4.44 2.22 -4.21
C LEU A 120 -4.19 1.52 -5.56
N VAL A 121 -3.05 0.85 -5.67
CA VAL A 121 -2.69 0.08 -6.87
C VAL A 121 -3.61 -1.13 -7.03
N GLU A 122 -4.00 -1.79 -5.94
CA GLU A 122 -5.01 -2.85 -5.96
C GLU A 122 -6.34 -2.34 -6.52
N ASN A 123 -6.81 -1.18 -6.05
CA ASN A 123 -8.04 -0.57 -6.57
C ASN A 123 -7.93 -0.26 -8.06
N ALA A 124 -6.83 0.33 -8.50
CA ALA A 124 -6.58 0.63 -9.91
C ALA A 124 -6.61 -0.64 -10.77
N ILE A 125 -5.93 -1.72 -10.37
CA ILE A 125 -5.86 -2.97 -11.14
C ILE A 125 -7.20 -3.72 -11.13
N ILE A 126 -7.82 -3.88 -9.95
CA ILE A 126 -8.99 -4.77 -9.78
C ILE A 126 -10.29 -4.08 -10.23
N HIS A 127 -10.44 -2.79 -9.90
CA HIS A 127 -11.66 -2.04 -10.13
C HIS A 127 -11.53 -1.05 -11.29
N GLY A 128 -10.36 -0.40 -11.42
CA GLY A 128 -10.12 0.56 -12.49
C GLY A 128 -10.09 -0.11 -13.85
N LEU A 129 -9.37 -1.23 -13.99
CA LEU A 129 -9.16 -1.88 -15.28
C LEU A 129 -10.21 -2.95 -15.63
N ASP A 130 -11.24 -3.14 -14.81
CA ASP A 130 -12.31 -4.09 -15.09
C ASP A 130 -13.04 -3.69 -16.37
N GLY A 131 -13.07 -4.59 -17.37
CA GLY A 131 -13.66 -4.33 -18.69
C GLY A 131 -12.82 -3.49 -19.65
N CYS A 132 -11.63 -2.99 -19.26
CA CYS A 132 -10.74 -2.24 -20.14
C CYS A 132 -9.91 -3.16 -21.02
N GLY A 133 -9.83 -2.84 -22.34
CA GLY A 133 -9.02 -3.61 -23.29
C GLY A 133 -7.52 -3.41 -23.12
N HIS A 134 -7.11 -2.19 -22.77
CA HIS A 134 -5.72 -1.76 -22.53
C HIS A 134 -5.68 -0.86 -21.30
N GLY A 135 -5.33 -1.44 -20.16
CA GLY A 135 -5.17 -0.70 -18.91
C GLY A 135 -3.85 0.07 -18.87
N TYR A 136 -3.88 1.23 -18.19
CA TYR A 136 -2.70 2.01 -17.88
C TYR A 136 -2.77 2.46 -16.43
N ILE A 137 -1.68 2.27 -15.69
CA ILE A 137 -1.53 2.71 -14.31
C ILE A 137 -0.21 3.47 -14.20
N CYS A 138 -0.26 4.66 -13.63
CA CYS A 138 0.91 5.47 -13.35
C CYS A 138 0.95 5.87 -11.88
N ILE A 139 2.12 5.72 -11.24
CA ILE A 139 2.40 6.31 -9.94
C ILE A 139 3.34 7.50 -10.18
N TYR A 140 2.92 8.68 -9.77
CA TYR A 140 3.78 9.85 -9.82
C TYR A 140 3.81 10.58 -8.47
N ALA A 141 4.91 11.28 -8.19
CA ALA A 141 5.02 12.06 -6.97
C ALA A 141 5.60 13.44 -7.25
N PHE A 142 5.14 14.41 -6.46
CA PHE A 142 5.69 15.76 -6.46
C PHE A 142 5.61 16.37 -5.05
N GLN A 143 6.50 17.33 -4.82
CA GLN A 143 6.49 18.11 -3.58
C GLN A 143 5.93 19.51 -3.86
N LYS A 144 5.03 19.98 -3.01
CA LYS A 144 4.53 21.33 -3.01
C LYS A 144 4.36 21.84 -1.59
N GLU A 145 4.97 22.98 -1.24
CA GLU A 145 4.81 23.65 0.07
C GLU A 145 5.09 22.72 1.27
N GLY A 146 6.13 21.86 1.17
CA GLY A 146 6.47 20.90 2.24
C GLY A 146 5.60 19.66 2.29
N ILE A 147 4.62 19.54 1.40
CA ILE A 147 3.73 18.37 1.29
C ILE A 147 4.22 17.48 0.16
N LEU A 148 4.42 16.19 0.46
CA LEU A 148 4.61 15.12 -0.49
C LEU A 148 3.23 14.67 -0.99
N ASN A 149 3.02 14.76 -2.29
CA ASN A 149 1.84 14.25 -2.97
C ASN A 149 2.28 13.02 -3.78
N ILE A 150 1.65 11.86 -3.52
CA ILE A 150 1.88 10.63 -4.26
C ILE A 150 0.54 10.23 -4.88
N SER A 151 0.48 10.15 -6.19
CA SER A 151 -0.75 9.88 -6.92
C SER A 151 -0.65 8.56 -7.67
N VAL A 152 -1.71 7.78 -7.60
CA VAL A 152 -1.94 6.58 -8.42
C VAL A 152 -3.08 6.94 -9.39
N THR A 153 -2.77 6.90 -10.67
CA THR A 153 -3.72 7.19 -11.75
C THR A 153 -3.95 5.94 -12.59
N ASP A 154 -5.20 5.66 -12.92
CA ASP A 154 -5.59 4.63 -13.88
C ASP A 154 -6.47 5.22 -14.99
N ASN A 155 -6.46 4.60 -16.16
CA ASN A 155 -7.34 4.93 -17.29
C ASN A 155 -8.60 4.05 -17.34
N GLY A 156 -9.07 3.62 -16.17
CA GLY A 156 -10.17 2.67 -16.06
C GLY A 156 -11.56 3.28 -16.17
N CYS A 157 -12.55 2.50 -15.74
CA CYS A 157 -13.97 2.89 -15.83
C CYS A 157 -14.37 3.99 -14.82
N GLY A 158 -13.43 4.48 -14.01
CA GLY A 158 -13.70 5.45 -12.96
C GLY A 158 -14.33 4.81 -11.70
N MET A 159 -14.73 5.65 -10.76
CA MET A 159 -15.49 5.24 -9.58
C MET A 159 -16.80 6.03 -9.49
N SER A 160 -17.75 5.54 -8.68
CA SER A 160 -19.00 6.25 -8.45
C SER A 160 -18.76 7.56 -7.70
N ARG A 161 -19.62 8.56 -7.95
CA ARG A 161 -19.58 9.84 -7.18
C ARG A 161 -19.69 9.61 -5.68
N GLU A 162 -20.52 8.66 -5.27
CA GLU A 162 -20.66 8.29 -3.85
C GLU A 162 -19.33 7.82 -3.25
N MET A 163 -18.53 7.10 -4.00
CA MET A 163 -17.21 6.63 -3.57
C MET A 163 -16.20 7.76 -3.56
N GLU A 164 -16.20 8.63 -4.57
CA GLU A 164 -15.35 9.82 -4.61
C GLU A 164 -15.65 10.75 -3.43
N ASP A 165 -16.94 11.04 -3.15
CA ASP A 165 -17.37 11.87 -2.03
C ASP A 165 -16.98 11.23 -0.68
N TRP A 166 -17.08 9.90 -0.57
CA TRP A 166 -16.66 9.17 0.63
C TRP A 166 -15.15 9.30 0.88
N ILE A 167 -14.31 9.13 -0.12
CA ILE A 167 -12.84 9.30 -0.01
C ILE A 167 -12.51 10.75 0.37
N ASN A 168 -13.20 11.71 -0.24
CA ASN A 168 -12.96 13.13 -0.07
C ASN A 168 -13.56 13.72 1.22
N SER A 169 -14.34 12.93 1.98
CA SER A 169 -14.91 13.36 3.24
C SER A 169 -13.88 13.50 4.37
N ASP A 170 -14.12 14.39 5.32
CA ASP A 170 -13.21 14.61 6.46
C ASP A 170 -13.13 13.42 7.41
N ALA A 171 -14.19 12.62 7.50
CA ALA A 171 -14.26 11.46 8.39
C ALA A 171 -15.03 10.31 7.70
N PRO A 172 -14.44 9.62 6.73
CA PRO A 172 -15.12 8.52 6.06
C PRO A 172 -15.44 7.40 7.06
N ALA A 173 -16.71 6.94 7.05
CA ALA A 173 -17.10 5.78 7.84
C ALA A 173 -16.50 4.50 7.23
N LYS A 174 -16.26 3.49 8.09
CA LYS A 174 -15.81 2.18 7.62
C LYS A 174 -16.85 1.61 6.63
N ARG A 175 -16.38 1.15 5.47
CA ARG A 175 -17.21 0.61 4.40
C ARG A 175 -16.71 -0.79 4.03
N ASP A 176 -17.64 -1.75 3.93
CA ASP A 176 -17.33 -3.11 3.52
C ASP A 176 -16.86 -3.12 2.05
N GLY A 177 -15.86 -3.94 1.75
CA GLY A 177 -15.25 -4.01 0.42
C GLY A 177 -14.13 -2.98 0.16
N HIS A 178 -13.99 -1.94 0.98
CA HIS A 178 -12.99 -0.87 0.81
C HIS A 178 -12.08 -0.69 2.04
N LEU A 179 -11.85 -1.78 2.78
CA LEU A 179 -11.05 -1.76 4.03
C LEU A 179 -9.62 -1.28 3.81
N GLY A 180 -8.99 -1.61 2.69
CA GLY A 180 -7.63 -1.19 2.38
C GLY A 180 -7.50 0.34 2.31
N LEU A 181 -8.36 0.99 1.52
CA LEU A 181 -8.35 2.44 1.37
C LEU A 181 -8.77 3.16 2.67
N TYR A 182 -9.78 2.63 3.38
CA TYR A 182 -10.16 3.13 4.70
C TYR A 182 -8.99 3.10 5.69
N ASN A 183 -8.22 2.01 5.71
CA ASN A 183 -7.04 1.89 6.57
C ASN A 183 -5.97 2.91 6.20
N VAL A 184 -5.70 3.14 4.91
CA VAL A 184 -4.75 4.17 4.46
C VAL A 184 -5.16 5.55 4.94
N ILE A 185 -6.44 5.93 4.76
CA ILE A 185 -6.97 7.22 5.22
C ILE A 185 -6.74 7.40 6.73
N ASN A 186 -7.06 6.37 7.52
CA ASN A 186 -6.89 6.42 8.97
C ASN A 186 -5.42 6.45 9.41
N ILE A 187 -4.56 5.67 8.76
CA ILE A 187 -3.11 5.67 9.03
C ILE A 187 -2.54 7.07 8.84
N LEU A 188 -2.85 7.72 7.72
CA LEU A 188 -2.35 9.07 7.45
C LEU A 188 -2.85 10.09 8.48
N LYS A 189 -4.13 10.01 8.88
CA LYS A 189 -4.71 10.90 9.90
C LYS A 189 -4.13 10.66 11.30
N ILE A 190 -3.87 9.42 11.67
CA ILE A 190 -3.29 9.06 12.96
C ILE A 190 -1.84 9.57 13.06
N TYR A 191 -1.05 9.39 12.00
CA TYR A 191 0.36 9.77 12.03
C TYR A 191 0.60 11.27 11.81
N TYR A 192 -0.22 11.91 10.96
CA TYR A 192 0.09 13.25 10.47
C TYR A 192 -1.00 14.29 10.76
N GLY A 193 -2.16 13.88 11.25
CA GLY A 193 -3.26 14.80 11.55
C GLY A 193 -4.26 14.99 10.41
N GLN A 194 -5.27 15.84 10.66
CA GLN A 194 -6.44 16.00 9.77
C GLN A 194 -6.14 16.76 8.46
N GLU A 195 -5.05 17.49 8.40
CA GLU A 195 -4.63 18.26 7.20
C GLU A 195 -4.04 17.38 6.10
N TYR A 196 -3.66 16.13 6.46
CA TYR A 196 -3.13 15.12 5.55
C TYR A 196 -4.18 14.04 5.29
N GLY A 197 -3.95 13.21 4.28
CA GLY A 197 -4.88 12.12 3.98
C GLY A 197 -4.93 11.77 2.50
N VAL A 198 -6.09 11.36 2.05
CA VAL A 198 -6.34 10.86 0.70
C VAL A 198 -7.34 11.77 -0.01
N LYS A 199 -7.12 12.02 -1.30
CA LYS A 199 -8.06 12.69 -2.19
C LYS A 199 -8.25 11.85 -3.45
N ALA A 200 -9.47 11.79 -3.94
CA ALA A 200 -9.81 11.16 -5.21
C ALA A 200 -10.34 12.19 -6.19
N ALA A 201 -10.00 12.01 -7.45
CA ALA A 201 -10.56 12.75 -8.58
C ALA A 201 -10.90 11.78 -9.70
N VAL A 202 -12.11 11.88 -10.22
CA VAL A 202 -12.61 11.07 -11.33
C VAL A 202 -12.82 11.97 -12.54
N THR A 203 -12.30 11.55 -13.67
CA THR A 203 -12.45 12.23 -14.96
C THR A 203 -13.01 11.25 -16.01
N GLU A 204 -13.24 11.74 -17.21
CA GLU A 204 -13.60 10.88 -18.36
C GLU A 204 -12.46 9.92 -18.76
N ASP A 205 -11.21 10.27 -18.38
CA ASP A 205 -10.00 9.51 -18.73
C ASP A 205 -9.64 8.48 -17.65
N GLY A 206 -10.33 8.41 -16.50
CA GLY A 206 -10.08 7.44 -15.43
C GLY A 206 -10.11 8.04 -14.02
N THR A 207 -9.38 7.40 -13.10
CA THR A 207 -9.32 7.77 -11.69
C THR A 207 -7.92 8.17 -11.25
N THR A 208 -7.82 9.20 -10.41
CA THR A 208 -6.60 9.55 -9.70
C THR A 208 -6.85 9.58 -8.20
N ILE A 209 -6.09 8.79 -7.44
CA ILE A 209 -6.10 8.83 -5.96
C ILE A 209 -4.76 9.39 -5.50
N THR A 210 -4.79 10.48 -4.74
CA THR A 210 -3.61 11.20 -4.25
C THR A 210 -3.49 11.08 -2.74
N LEU A 211 -2.35 10.60 -2.26
CA LEU A 211 -1.93 10.65 -0.87
C LEU A 211 -1.22 11.98 -0.61
N ARG A 212 -1.56 12.63 0.51
CA ARG A 212 -0.94 13.87 0.95
C ARG A 212 -0.35 13.65 2.34
N LEU A 213 0.97 13.81 2.46
CA LEU A 213 1.71 13.61 3.71
C LEU A 213 2.89 14.59 3.79
N PRO A 214 3.47 14.85 4.98
CA PRO A 214 4.60 15.76 5.08
C PRO A 214 5.84 15.16 4.40
N VAL A 215 6.68 16.02 3.81
CA VAL A 215 8.01 15.60 3.35
C VAL A 215 8.91 15.37 4.55
N GLN A 216 9.37 14.14 4.76
CA GLN A 216 10.29 13.80 5.85
C GLN A 216 11.25 12.69 5.39
N LYS A 217 12.52 12.81 5.79
CA LYS A 217 13.58 11.83 5.48
C LYS A 217 14.00 10.99 6.68
N GLU A 218 13.49 11.34 7.86
CA GLU A 218 13.71 10.62 9.11
C GLU A 218 12.40 9.99 9.57
N VAL A 219 12.51 8.90 10.33
CA VAL A 219 11.32 8.24 10.91
C VAL A 219 10.68 9.22 11.90
N PRO A 220 9.37 9.49 11.79
CA PRO A 220 8.70 10.37 12.74
C PRO A 220 8.77 9.82 14.16
N ASP A 221 8.99 10.71 15.12
CA ASP A 221 8.83 10.41 16.55
C ASP A 221 7.33 10.23 16.84
N VAL A 222 6.84 8.96 16.95
CA VAL A 222 5.43 8.61 17.16
C VAL A 222 5.24 7.78 18.42
#